data_9e59a61a6dac35320099c048116f7764
#
_entry.id   9e59a61a6dac35320099c048116f7764
#
_cell.length_a   1.000
_cell.length_b   1.000
_cell.length_c   1.000
_cell.angle_alpha   90.00
_cell.angle_beta   90.00
_cell.angle_gamma   90.00
#
_symmetry.space_group_name_H-M   'P 1'
#
loop_
_entity.id
_entity.type
_entity.pdbx_description
1 polymer ?
#
loop_
_entity_poly.entity_id
_entity_poly.type
_entity_poly.pdbx_seq_one_letter_code
_entity_poly.pdbx_strand_id
1 'polypeptide(L)'
;IRDSSMVGSGADASVVSKALDDGGLRITSRASQAAIRAGVDLGEVMSSMATSKGGQGGGHAGAAGWSGDLARSEAFAYILASIGAQARGGGDE
;
A
#
# COMPACT_ATOMS: atom_id res chain seq x y z
N ILE A 1 -11.79 12.22 -9.59
CA ILE A 1 -11.63 12.54 -9.08
C ILE A 1 -10.77 12.35 -8.24
N ARG A 2 -10.42 11.53 -8.03
CA ARG A 2 -9.64 11.45 -7.24
C ARG A 2 -8.56 10.73 -7.53
N ASP A 3 -7.49 11.02 -7.11
CA ASP A 3 -6.38 10.29 -7.32
C ASP A 3 -6.33 9.26 -6.36
N SER A 4 -7.19 9.10 -5.48
CA SER A 4 -7.09 8.04 -4.57
C SER A 4 -7.74 6.83 -5.14
N SER A 5 -7.22 5.69 -4.87
CA SER A 5 -7.75 4.50 -5.32
C SER A 5 -8.24 3.74 -4.16
N MET A 6 -9.44 3.30 -4.20
CA MET A 6 -9.94 2.48 -3.19
C MET A 6 -9.57 1.10 -3.49
N VAL A 7 -8.92 0.47 -2.56
CA VAL A 7 -8.55 -0.87 -2.73
C VAL A 7 -9.64 -1.64 -2.11
N GLY A 8 -10.59 -1.94 -2.80
CA GLY A 8 -11.70 -2.45 -2.27
C GLY A 8 -11.75 -3.78 -1.93
N SER A 9 -12.43 -4.53 -2.39
CA SER A 9 -12.49 -5.85 -2.18
C SER A 9 -12.74 -6.20 -0.79
N GLY A 10 -13.50 -5.60 -0.13
CA GLY A 10 -13.88 -5.96 1.16
C GLY A 10 -13.02 -5.43 2.23
N ALA A 11 -11.86 -5.01 1.91
CA ALA A 11 -10.99 -4.45 2.91
C ALA A 11 -11.14 -2.96 2.87
N ASP A 12 -11.26 -2.36 4.01
CA ASP A 12 -11.39 -0.92 4.06
C ASP A 12 -10.01 -0.31 4.09
N ALA A 13 -9.41 -0.21 2.95
CA ALA A 13 -8.10 0.37 2.82
C ALA A 13 -8.09 1.36 1.67
N SER A 14 -7.31 2.39 1.78
CA SER A 14 -7.19 3.36 0.71
C SER A 14 -5.74 3.67 0.45
N VAL A 15 -5.41 3.96 -0.78
CA VAL A 15 -4.06 4.27 -1.19
C VAL A 15 -4.12 5.53 -2.04
N VAL A 16 -3.29 6.50 -1.69
CA VAL A 16 -3.25 7.76 -2.40
C VAL A 16 -1.83 8.00 -2.87
N SER A 17 -1.67 8.43 -4.08
CA SER A 17 -0.34 8.72 -4.62
C SER A 17 -0.22 10.20 -4.95
N LYS A 18 1.00 10.71 -4.89
CA LYS A 18 1.27 12.09 -5.20
C LYS A 18 2.60 12.17 -5.92
N ALA A 19 2.62 12.86 -7.04
CA ALA A 19 3.86 13.07 -7.76
C ALA A 19 4.66 14.17 -7.07
N LEU A 20 5.95 13.96 -6.94
CA LEU A 20 6.82 14.92 -6.29
C LEU A 20 7.51 15.80 -7.33
N ASP A 21 7.95 16.96 -6.89
CA ASP A 21 8.56 17.91 -7.80
C ASP A 21 9.83 17.39 -8.43
N ASP A 22 10.52 16.50 -7.77
CA ASP A 22 11.78 15.99 -8.30
C ASP A 22 11.57 14.76 -9.16
N GLY A 23 10.36 14.46 -9.51
CA GLY A 23 10.11 13.32 -10.38
C GLY A 23 9.78 12.04 -9.63
N GLY A 24 9.81 12.07 -8.33
CA GLY A 24 9.49 10.89 -7.56
C GLY A 24 8.02 10.72 -7.32
N LEU A 25 7.70 9.70 -6.56
CA LEU A 25 6.32 9.37 -6.24
C LEU A 25 6.21 9.15 -4.74
N ARG A 26 5.16 9.66 -4.16
CA ARG A 26 4.90 9.43 -2.76
C ARG A 26 3.55 8.75 -2.61
N ILE A 27 3.51 7.73 -1.80
CA ILE A 27 2.28 6.98 -1.58
C ILE A 27 1.95 6.99 -0.11
N THR A 28 0.69 7.22 0.19
CA THR A 28 0.19 7.18 1.55
C THR A 28 -0.96 6.18 1.57
N SER A 29 -1.02 5.37 2.60
CA SER A 29 -2.06 4.36 2.69
C SER A 29 -2.62 4.29 4.09
N ARG A 30 -3.88 3.89 4.18
CA ARG A 30 -4.55 3.71 5.45
C ARG A 30 -5.44 2.50 5.38
N ALA A 31 -5.61 1.82 6.51
CA ALA A 31 -6.46 0.65 6.58
C ALA A 31 -7.31 0.73 7.84
N SER A 32 -8.54 0.26 7.75
CA SER A 32 -9.43 0.24 8.89
C SER A 32 -9.08 -0.91 9.83
N GLN A 33 -9.69 -0.91 10.99
CA GLN A 33 -9.51 -2.00 11.91
C GLN A 33 -9.96 -3.32 11.29
N ALA A 34 -11.03 -3.29 10.53
CA ALA A 34 -11.51 -4.51 9.89
C ALA A 34 -10.49 -5.06 8.92
N ALA A 35 -9.83 -4.18 8.16
CA ALA A 35 -8.82 -4.63 7.23
C ALA A 35 -7.63 -5.23 7.98
N ILE A 36 -7.23 -4.61 9.07
CA ILE A 36 -6.12 -5.11 9.85
C ILE A 36 -6.45 -6.49 10.41
N ARG A 37 -7.66 -6.69 10.88
CA ARG A 37 -8.06 -7.98 11.38
C ARG A 37 -8.09 -9.03 10.30
N ALA A 38 -8.33 -8.62 9.07
CA ALA A 38 -8.33 -9.54 7.95
C ALA A 38 -6.92 -9.92 7.50
N GLY A 39 -5.91 -9.33 8.09
CA GLY A 39 -4.53 -9.68 7.78
C GLY A 39 -3.75 -8.61 7.06
N VAL A 40 -4.34 -7.46 6.82
CA VAL A 40 -3.67 -6.39 6.09
C VAL A 40 -2.67 -5.69 6.99
N ASP A 41 -1.46 -5.51 6.50
CA ASP A 41 -0.42 -4.82 7.23
C ASP A 41 0.28 -3.89 6.26
N LEU A 42 -0.15 -2.64 6.24
CA LEU A 42 0.38 -1.68 5.28
C LEU A 42 1.85 -1.35 5.54
N GLY A 43 2.26 -1.38 6.79
CA GLY A 43 3.66 -1.15 7.11
C GLY A 43 4.55 -2.17 6.44
N GLU A 44 4.13 -3.42 6.46
CA GLU A 44 4.89 -4.46 5.82
C GLU A 44 4.86 -4.32 4.30
N VAL A 45 3.73 -3.94 3.73
CA VAL A 45 3.62 -3.74 2.29
C VAL A 45 4.60 -2.66 1.84
N MET A 46 4.60 -1.52 2.52
CA MET A 46 5.46 -0.42 2.11
C MET A 46 6.93 -0.73 2.34
N SER A 47 7.24 -1.40 3.42
CA SER A 47 8.61 -1.79 3.71
C SER A 47 9.12 -2.80 2.70
N SER A 48 8.28 -3.75 2.35
CA SER A 48 8.62 -4.76 1.35
C SER A 48 8.81 -4.11 -0.02
N MET A 49 7.97 -3.14 -0.36
CA MET A 49 8.11 -2.45 -1.63
C MET A 49 9.42 -1.68 -1.67
N ALA A 50 9.83 -1.08 -0.56
CA ALA A 50 11.10 -0.38 -0.51
C ALA A 50 12.26 -1.34 -0.74
N THR A 51 12.16 -2.55 -0.22
CA THR A 51 13.18 -3.54 -0.43
C THR A 51 13.20 -4.06 -1.87
N SER A 52 12.03 -4.29 -2.43
CA SER A 52 11.94 -4.89 -3.76
C SER A 52 12.09 -3.89 -4.88
N LYS A 53 11.54 -2.71 -4.72
CA LYS A 53 11.50 -1.73 -5.80
C LYS A 53 12.38 -0.52 -5.54
N GLY A 54 12.94 -0.41 -4.36
CA GLY A 54 13.76 0.74 -4.00
C GLY A 54 12.93 1.83 -3.34
N GLY A 55 13.57 2.86 -2.91
CA GLY A 55 12.90 3.95 -2.22
C GLY A 55 12.87 3.72 -0.72
N GLN A 56 11.97 4.38 -0.05
CA GLN A 56 11.83 4.29 1.38
C GLN A 56 10.37 4.06 1.74
N GLY A 57 10.12 3.13 2.61
CA GLY A 57 8.75 2.85 3.00
C GLY A 57 8.69 2.26 4.39
N GLY A 58 7.53 2.36 5.00
CA GLY A 58 7.30 1.80 6.32
C GLY A 58 6.11 2.44 6.98
N GLY A 59 5.85 2.05 8.19
CA GLY A 59 4.73 2.58 8.96
C GLY A 59 4.12 1.52 9.83
N HIS A 60 2.83 1.67 10.07
CA HIS A 60 2.08 0.74 10.89
C HIS A 60 1.12 -0.05 10.03
N ALA A 61 0.53 -1.07 10.62
CA ALA A 61 -0.44 -1.87 9.87
C ALA A 61 -1.60 -1.02 9.36
N GLY A 62 -1.99 -0.02 10.11
CA GLY A 62 -3.13 0.82 9.74
C GLY A 62 -2.80 2.07 8.97
N ALA A 63 -1.51 2.41 8.86
CA ALA A 63 -1.12 3.62 8.13
C ALA A 63 0.34 3.51 7.78
N ALA A 64 0.65 3.66 6.51
CA ALA A 64 2.02 3.52 6.05
C ALA A 64 2.23 4.33 4.79
N GLY A 65 3.48 4.57 4.45
CA GLY A 65 3.82 5.33 3.29
C GLY A 65 5.08 4.84 2.61
N TRP A 66 5.25 5.27 1.38
CA TRP A 66 6.42 4.91 0.59
C TRP A 66 6.75 6.08 -0.33
N SER A 67 8.02 6.28 -0.58
CA SER A 67 8.42 7.28 -1.55
C SER A 67 9.62 6.77 -2.32
N GLY A 68 9.68 7.11 -3.59
CA GLY A 68 10.77 6.67 -4.43
C GLY A 68 10.45 6.92 -5.89
N ASP A 69 11.23 6.30 -6.76
CA ASP A 69 11.11 6.49 -8.18
C ASP A 69 10.49 5.26 -8.77
N LEU A 70 9.20 5.25 -8.95
CA LEU A 70 8.49 4.12 -9.51
C LEU A 70 7.25 4.64 -10.21
N ALA A 71 6.87 4.04 -11.30
CA ALA A 71 5.65 4.43 -11.98
C ALA A 71 4.46 4.16 -11.09
N ARG A 72 3.48 5.06 -11.11
CA ARG A 72 2.31 4.93 -10.24
C ARG A 72 1.58 3.61 -10.47
N SER A 73 1.42 3.23 -11.72
CA SER A 73 0.70 1.99 -12.01
C SER A 73 1.44 0.77 -11.46
N GLU A 74 2.75 0.80 -11.51
CA GLU A 74 3.53 -0.29 -11.00
C GLU A 74 3.46 -0.35 -9.48
N ALA A 75 3.53 0.80 -8.84
CA ALA A 75 3.44 0.87 -7.39
C ALA A 75 2.08 0.39 -6.91
N PHE A 76 1.02 0.84 -7.56
CA PHE A 76 -0.32 0.42 -7.18
C PHE A 76 -0.51 -1.08 -7.41
N ALA A 77 0.00 -1.61 -8.50
CA ALA A 77 -0.13 -3.04 -8.76
C ALA A 77 0.55 -3.85 -7.66
N TYR A 78 1.73 -3.41 -7.23
CA TYR A 78 2.43 -4.10 -6.17
C TYR A 78 1.63 -4.06 -4.87
N ILE A 79 1.13 -2.88 -4.53
CA ILE A 79 0.42 -2.70 -3.27
C ILE A 79 -0.88 -3.51 -3.26
N LEU A 80 -1.63 -3.46 -4.36
CA LEU A 80 -2.88 -4.19 -4.42
C LEU A 80 -2.64 -5.70 -4.33
N ALA A 81 -1.63 -6.17 -5.02
CA ALA A 81 -1.31 -7.59 -4.97
C ALA A 81 -0.88 -8.00 -3.56
N SER A 82 -0.11 -7.16 -2.89
CA SER A 82 0.36 -7.46 -1.56
C SER A 82 -0.78 -7.48 -0.55
N ILE A 83 -1.67 -6.51 -0.64
CA ILE A 83 -2.81 -6.46 0.25
C ILE A 83 -3.71 -7.67 0.03
N GLY A 84 -3.94 -8.01 -1.22
CA GLY A 84 -4.75 -9.17 -1.53
C GLY A 84 -4.14 -10.46 -1.00
N ALA A 85 -2.84 -10.60 -1.11
CA ALA A 85 -2.17 -11.77 -0.60
C ALA A 85 -2.23 -11.82 0.92
N GLN A 86 -2.06 -10.70 1.59
CA GLN A 86 -2.14 -10.67 3.04
C GLN A 86 -3.53 -11.06 3.53
N ALA A 87 -4.53 -10.50 2.89
CA ALA A 87 -5.90 -10.77 3.32
C ALA A 87 -6.26 -12.24 3.08
N ARG A 88 -5.83 -12.78 1.94
CA ARG A 88 -6.13 -14.16 1.67
C ARG A 88 -5.35 -15.09 2.55
N GLY A 89 -4.09 -14.84 2.72
CA GLY A 89 -3.25 -15.67 3.54
C GLY A 89 -3.69 -15.70 4.96
N GLY A 90 -4.06 -14.57 5.48
CA GLY A 90 -4.52 -14.51 6.84
C GLY A 90 -5.77 -15.29 7.05
N GLY A 91 -6.61 -15.31 6.06
CA GLY A 91 -7.81 -16.02 6.21
C GLY A 91 -7.68 -17.48 6.00
N ASP A 92 -6.68 -17.90 5.28
CA ASP A 92 -6.56 -19.18 4.92
C ASP A 92 -5.94 -20.03 5.78
N GLU A 93 -5.34 -19.64 6.57
CA GLU A 93 -4.68 -20.50 7.31
C GLU A 93 -5.12 -20.66 8.39
#